data_f7c03f5a89ecb4bc5d0b86e8ac5c5f91
#
_entry.id   f7c03f5a89ecb4bc5d0b86e8ac5c5f91
#
_cell.length_a   1.000
_cell.length_b   1.000
_cell.length_c   1.000
_cell.angle_alpha   90.00
_cell.angle_beta   90.00
_cell.angle_gamma   90.00
#
_symmetry.space_group_name_H-M   'P 1'
#
loop_
_entity.id
_entity.type
_entity.pdbx_description
1 polymer ?
#
loop_
_entity_poly.entity_id
_entity_poly.type
_entity_poly.pdbx_seq_one_letter_code
_entity_poly.pdbx_strand_id
1 'polypeptide(L)'
;NLLESFLVCKICSTLAETFKINSMVTNKDNFCVIMGGGIGSRFWPFSRKTLPKQFLDFFGTGRSLLQQTFDRFKQVIPMENILIVTNDLYADLVKEQLPELKPEQILLEPTRRNTAPCIAWASYHIRALNPNANIVVAPSDHLILKEGEFLAAIEKGLDFVSQSDNLLTLGIKPNRPETG
;
A
#
# COMPACT_ATOMS: atom_id res chain seq x y z
N ASN A 1 -11.18 13.62 -6.14
CA ASN A 1 -11.25 12.79 -4.92
C ASN A 1 -9.85 12.44 -4.45
N LEU A 2 -9.31 13.23 -3.52
CA LEU A 2 -7.99 13.07 -2.90
C LEU A 2 -8.09 12.45 -1.49
N LEU A 3 -9.16 11.71 -1.23
CA LEU A 3 -9.41 11.05 0.06
C LEU A 3 -9.30 9.52 -0.06
N GLU A 4 -8.26 9.04 -0.77
CA GLU A 4 -7.84 7.67 -0.57
C GLU A 4 -6.93 7.67 0.66
N SER A 5 -7.54 7.47 1.81
CA SER A 5 -6.85 7.34 3.09
C SER A 5 -6.02 6.05 3.10
N PHE A 6 -4.84 6.11 3.69
CA PHE A 6 -4.10 4.89 4.02
C PHE A 6 -4.87 4.15 5.11
N LEU A 7 -5.16 2.89 4.85
CA LEU A 7 -5.85 2.03 5.81
C LEU A 7 -4.83 1.11 6.47
N VAL A 8 -4.81 1.10 7.79
CA VAL A 8 -4.02 0.14 8.58
C VAL A 8 -5.00 -0.71 9.37
N CYS A 9 -4.94 -2.03 9.21
CA CYS A 9 -5.82 -2.94 9.92
C CYS A 9 -5.09 -4.21 10.37
N LYS A 10 -5.60 -4.80 11.45
CA LYS A 10 -5.19 -6.11 11.93
C LYS A 10 -6.20 -7.18 11.52
N ILE A 11 -5.73 -8.32 11.13
CA ILE A 11 -6.57 -9.51 10.96
C ILE A 11 -6.67 -10.18 12.32
N CYS A 12 -7.86 -10.11 12.94
CA CYS A 12 -8.11 -10.52 14.32
C CYS A 12 -7.72 -11.97 14.62
N SER A 13 -6.87 -12.15 15.61
CA SER A 13 -6.81 -13.34 16.46
C SER A 13 -6.45 -12.90 17.89
N THR A 14 -7.17 -13.46 18.85
CA THR A 14 -7.27 -13.13 20.26
C THR A 14 -5.94 -13.03 21.04
N LEU A 15 -5.82 -11.91 21.80
CA LEU A 15 -5.07 -11.68 23.07
C LEU A 15 -3.76 -12.43 23.39
N ALA A 16 -2.67 -11.68 23.57
CA ALA A 16 -1.86 -11.60 24.80
C ALA A 16 -0.68 -10.64 24.69
N GLU A 17 -0.71 -9.70 25.57
CA GLU A 17 0.26 -8.89 26.32
C GLU A 17 1.75 -8.78 25.91
N THR A 18 2.21 -7.57 25.90
CA THR A 18 3.26 -6.90 26.68
C THR A 18 4.22 -6.04 25.85
N PHE A 19 4.24 -4.75 26.19
CA PHE A 19 5.16 -3.73 25.68
C PHE A 19 6.64 -4.16 25.78
N LYS A 20 7.37 -4.04 24.67
CA LYS A 20 8.80 -3.77 24.68
C LYS A 20 9.17 -2.89 23.49
N ILE A 21 9.53 -1.65 23.79
CA ILE A 21 10.28 -0.77 22.89
C ILE A 21 11.67 -1.41 22.71
N ASN A 22 11.99 -1.89 21.53
CA ASN A 22 13.38 -2.06 21.13
C ASN A 22 13.52 -2.26 19.61
N SER A 23 14.40 -1.42 19.02
CA SER A 23 15.17 -1.63 17.79
C SER A 23 14.37 -1.91 16.50
N MET A 24 14.78 -1.27 15.44
CA MET A 24 14.45 -1.49 14.01
C MET A 24 14.53 -2.97 13.57
N VAL A 25 13.74 -3.83 14.18
CA VAL A 25 13.43 -5.15 13.63
C VAL A 25 12.11 -4.98 12.93
N THR A 26 12.12 -4.93 11.61
CA THR A 26 10.90 -4.97 10.80
C THR A 26 10.06 -6.15 11.28
N ASN A 27 8.90 -5.84 11.85
CA ASN A 27 8.02 -6.87 12.37
C ASN A 27 7.53 -7.75 11.21
N LYS A 28 7.79 -9.06 11.28
CA LYS A 28 7.44 -10.05 10.26
C LYS A 28 5.93 -10.18 10.04
N ASP A 29 5.13 -9.68 10.98
CA ASP A 29 3.67 -9.66 10.87
C ASP A 29 3.14 -8.42 10.14
N ASN A 30 4.00 -7.45 9.81
CA ASN A 30 3.62 -6.27 9.07
C ASN A 30 3.65 -6.52 7.56
N PHE A 31 2.54 -6.23 6.90
CA PHE A 31 2.34 -6.34 5.46
C PHE A 31 1.95 -5.00 4.85
N CYS A 32 2.31 -4.79 3.59
CA CYS A 32 1.87 -3.64 2.81
C CYS A 32 1.15 -4.10 1.54
N VAL A 33 -0.01 -3.53 1.28
CA VAL A 33 -0.76 -3.71 0.03
C VAL A 33 -0.72 -2.40 -0.74
N ILE A 34 -0.03 -2.39 -1.88
CA ILE A 34 0.03 -1.22 -2.78
C ILE A 34 -0.97 -1.43 -3.90
N MET A 35 -1.98 -0.56 -3.99
CA MET A 35 -3.02 -0.62 -5.00
C MET A 35 -2.56 0.04 -6.29
N GLY A 36 -2.30 -0.75 -7.34
CA GLY A 36 -1.77 -0.33 -8.64
C GLY A 36 -2.72 -0.53 -9.83
N GLY A 37 -4.03 -0.75 -9.61
CA GLY A 37 -5.00 -1.08 -10.67
C GLY A 37 -5.71 0.11 -11.34
N GLY A 38 -5.41 1.35 -10.97
CA GLY A 38 -6.06 2.55 -11.51
C GLY A 38 -5.70 2.85 -12.97
N ILE A 39 -6.65 3.30 -13.79
CA ILE A 39 -6.41 3.70 -15.20
C ILE A 39 -5.94 5.14 -15.36
N GLY A 40 -5.98 5.95 -14.30
CA GLY A 40 -5.44 7.31 -14.30
C GLY A 40 -6.08 8.28 -15.29
N SER A 41 -7.34 8.11 -15.70
CA SER A 41 -8.01 8.88 -16.75
C SER A 41 -8.00 10.40 -16.55
N ARG A 42 -7.92 10.87 -15.30
CA ARG A 42 -7.87 12.31 -14.95
C ARG A 42 -6.54 12.97 -15.33
N PHE A 43 -5.49 12.21 -15.61
CA PHE A 43 -4.16 12.71 -15.96
C PHE A 43 -3.91 12.70 -17.48
N TRP A 44 -4.94 12.48 -18.29
CA TRP A 44 -4.79 12.64 -19.73
C TRP A 44 -4.30 14.08 -20.06
N PRO A 45 -3.35 14.28 -20.99
CA PRO A 45 -2.76 13.32 -21.94
C PRO A 45 -1.50 12.58 -21.42
N PHE A 46 -1.02 12.85 -20.20
CA PHE A 46 0.17 12.19 -19.65
C PHE A 46 -0.08 10.71 -19.35
N SER A 47 -1.23 10.40 -18.75
CA SER A 47 -1.65 9.03 -18.47
C SER A 47 -2.49 8.47 -19.63
N ARG A 48 -2.23 7.22 -20.00
CA ARG A 48 -2.96 6.47 -21.04
C ARG A 48 -3.36 5.10 -20.51
N LYS A 49 -4.32 4.43 -21.16
CA LYS A 49 -4.74 3.07 -20.78
C LYS A 49 -3.59 2.06 -20.75
N THR A 50 -2.64 2.20 -21.69
CA THR A 50 -1.46 1.34 -21.77
C THR A 50 -0.35 1.73 -20.79
N LEU A 51 -0.36 2.96 -20.28
CA LEU A 51 0.64 3.47 -19.35
C LEU A 51 -0.04 4.44 -18.36
N PRO A 52 -0.71 3.91 -17.31
CA PRO A 52 -1.34 4.73 -16.28
C PRO A 52 -0.34 5.52 -15.43
N LYS A 53 -0.83 6.55 -14.74
CA LYS A 53 -0.02 7.51 -14.01
C LYS A 53 0.96 6.88 -13.01
N GLN A 54 0.58 5.81 -12.35
CA GLN A 54 1.42 5.13 -11.34
C GLN A 54 2.71 4.57 -11.93
N PHE A 55 2.74 4.29 -13.23
CA PHE A 55 3.93 3.77 -13.93
C PHE A 55 4.77 4.88 -14.57
N LEU A 56 4.40 6.15 -14.40
CA LEU A 56 5.13 7.30 -14.93
C LEU A 56 6.10 7.85 -13.90
N ASP A 57 7.30 8.23 -14.36
CA ASP A 57 8.19 9.14 -13.62
C ASP A 57 7.68 10.57 -13.80
N PHE A 58 6.71 10.94 -12.98
CA PHE A 58 6.04 12.24 -13.09
C PHE A 58 6.91 13.42 -12.64
N PHE A 59 7.89 13.15 -11.81
CA PHE A 59 8.72 14.19 -11.19
C PHE A 59 10.15 14.23 -11.71
N GLY A 60 10.52 13.39 -12.69
CA GLY A 60 11.87 13.32 -13.26
C GLY A 60 12.90 12.80 -12.26
N THR A 61 12.49 11.91 -11.37
CA THR A 61 13.37 11.32 -10.34
C THR A 61 14.11 10.07 -10.80
N GLY A 62 13.81 9.59 -12.01
CA GLY A 62 14.27 8.29 -12.50
C GLY A 62 13.43 7.10 -11.96
N ARG A 63 12.38 7.38 -11.16
CA ARG A 63 11.52 6.37 -10.55
C ARG A 63 10.05 6.70 -10.78
N SER A 64 9.25 5.73 -11.16
CA SER A 64 7.80 5.89 -11.27
C SER A 64 7.14 6.08 -9.90
N LEU A 65 5.89 6.53 -9.87
CA LEU A 65 5.14 6.70 -8.61
C LEU A 65 4.99 5.36 -7.86
N LEU A 66 4.77 4.27 -8.59
CA LEU A 66 4.72 2.92 -8.03
C LEU A 66 6.06 2.54 -7.37
N GLN A 67 7.17 2.76 -8.09
CA GLN A 67 8.50 2.47 -7.57
C GLN A 67 8.83 3.31 -6.33
N GLN A 68 8.51 4.61 -6.35
CA GLN A 68 8.71 5.49 -5.18
C GLN A 68 7.87 5.03 -3.98
N THR A 69 6.65 4.56 -4.21
CA THR A 69 5.79 4.02 -3.15
C THR A 69 6.36 2.72 -2.58
N PHE A 70 6.81 1.82 -3.44
CA PHE A 70 7.47 0.58 -3.04
C PHE A 70 8.75 0.84 -2.23
N ASP A 71 9.65 1.71 -2.74
CA ASP A 71 10.91 2.07 -2.08
C ASP A 71 10.66 2.68 -0.69
N ARG A 72 9.58 3.45 -0.55
CA ARG A 72 9.16 4.05 0.72
C ARG A 72 8.77 2.98 1.74
N PHE A 73 7.86 2.09 1.40
CA PHE A 73 7.39 1.05 2.32
C PHE A 73 8.46 0.00 2.65
N LYS A 74 9.39 -0.27 1.73
CA LYS A 74 10.52 -1.17 1.95
C LYS A 74 11.44 -0.74 3.11
N GLN A 75 11.35 0.52 3.55
CA GLN A 75 12.10 1.02 4.71
C GLN A 75 11.54 0.51 6.05
N VAL A 76 10.24 0.18 6.11
CA VAL A 76 9.53 -0.17 7.36
C VAL A 76 8.80 -1.51 7.31
N ILE A 77 8.66 -2.10 6.12
CA ILE A 77 8.01 -3.40 5.90
C ILE A 77 9.00 -4.35 5.24
N PRO A 78 9.11 -5.62 5.68
CA PRO A 78 9.90 -6.62 4.97
C PRO A 78 9.51 -6.70 3.50
N MET A 79 10.50 -6.74 2.60
CA MET A 79 10.23 -6.71 1.15
C MET A 79 9.32 -7.86 0.71
N GLU A 80 9.47 -9.04 1.30
CA GLU A 80 8.64 -10.22 1.05
C GLU A 80 7.17 -10.06 1.44
N ASN A 81 6.87 -9.08 2.30
CA ASN A 81 5.52 -8.76 2.79
C ASN A 81 4.88 -7.57 2.05
N ILE A 82 5.53 -7.03 1.02
CA ILE A 82 4.95 -5.98 0.18
C ILE A 82 4.28 -6.63 -1.03
N LEU A 83 2.97 -6.45 -1.16
CA LEU A 83 2.18 -6.98 -2.26
C LEU A 83 1.64 -5.85 -3.13
N ILE A 84 1.69 -6.05 -4.45
CA ILE A 84 1.12 -5.12 -5.42
C ILE A 84 -0.18 -5.72 -5.94
N VAL A 85 -1.30 -5.02 -5.75
CA VAL A 85 -2.58 -5.43 -6.32
C VAL A 85 -2.82 -4.65 -7.61
N THR A 86 -2.96 -5.37 -8.70
CA THR A 86 -3.18 -4.80 -10.03
C THR A 86 -4.12 -5.70 -10.85
N ASN A 87 -4.22 -5.49 -12.14
CA ASN A 87 -4.97 -6.33 -13.07
C ASN A 87 -4.04 -6.93 -14.13
N ASP A 88 -4.55 -7.87 -14.93
CA ASP A 88 -3.77 -8.55 -15.98
C ASP A 88 -3.10 -7.59 -16.95
N LEU A 89 -3.74 -6.45 -17.28
CA LEU A 89 -3.22 -5.48 -18.24
C LEU A 89 -1.91 -4.82 -17.79
N TYR A 90 -1.68 -4.75 -16.47
CA TYR A 90 -0.53 -4.05 -15.89
C TYR A 90 0.45 -4.98 -15.20
N ALA A 91 0.19 -6.28 -15.20
CA ALA A 91 1.07 -7.26 -14.56
C ALA A 91 2.52 -7.18 -15.06
N ASP A 92 2.70 -7.06 -16.38
CA ASP A 92 4.02 -6.99 -16.99
C ASP A 92 4.73 -5.66 -16.69
N LEU A 93 3.99 -4.54 -16.64
CA LEU A 93 4.55 -3.25 -16.21
C LEU A 93 5.04 -3.29 -14.75
N VAL A 94 4.32 -3.98 -13.87
CA VAL A 94 4.76 -4.17 -12.47
C VAL A 94 6.05 -4.98 -12.43
N LYS A 95 6.13 -6.11 -13.16
CA LYS A 95 7.33 -6.96 -13.23
C LYS A 95 8.53 -6.21 -13.81
N GLU A 96 8.31 -5.40 -14.86
CA GLU A 96 9.36 -4.58 -15.48
C GLU A 96 9.90 -3.54 -14.51
N GLN A 97 9.03 -2.86 -13.76
CA GLN A 97 9.41 -1.77 -12.88
C GLN A 97 9.90 -2.23 -11.50
N LEU A 98 9.46 -3.39 -11.04
CA LEU A 98 9.81 -3.97 -9.74
C LEU A 98 10.30 -5.42 -9.93
N PRO A 99 11.43 -5.62 -10.61
CA PRO A 99 11.96 -6.96 -10.93
C PRO A 99 12.40 -7.75 -9.70
N GLU A 100 12.57 -7.08 -8.55
CA GLU A 100 12.88 -7.70 -7.27
C GLU A 100 11.69 -8.43 -6.63
N LEU A 101 10.45 -8.19 -7.09
CA LEU A 101 9.26 -8.86 -6.57
C LEU A 101 9.17 -10.29 -7.09
N LYS A 102 8.76 -11.19 -6.22
CA LYS A 102 8.38 -12.55 -6.61
C LYS A 102 6.99 -12.54 -7.25
N PRO A 103 6.67 -13.50 -8.13
CA PRO A 103 5.36 -13.60 -8.75
C PRO A 103 4.19 -13.63 -7.76
N GLU A 104 4.37 -14.24 -6.58
CA GLU A 104 3.36 -14.36 -5.54
C GLU A 104 3.01 -13.03 -4.86
N GLN A 105 3.88 -12.03 -5.01
CA GLN A 105 3.67 -10.68 -4.48
C GLN A 105 2.85 -9.79 -5.42
N ILE A 106 2.59 -10.24 -6.64
CA ILE A 106 1.78 -9.52 -7.62
C ILE A 106 0.40 -10.17 -7.68
N LEU A 107 -0.56 -9.56 -7.00
CA LEU A 107 -1.93 -10.05 -6.93
C LEU A 107 -2.75 -9.46 -8.08
N LEU A 108 -3.28 -10.33 -8.93
CA LEU A 108 -4.08 -9.95 -10.09
C LEU A 108 -5.57 -10.00 -9.75
N GLU A 109 -6.22 -8.84 -9.68
CA GLU A 109 -7.67 -8.78 -9.47
C GLU A 109 -8.42 -9.42 -10.65
N PRO A 110 -9.28 -10.41 -10.41
CA PRO A 110 -10.03 -11.07 -11.49
C PRO A 110 -11.06 -10.13 -12.12
N THR A 111 -11.55 -9.15 -11.36
CA THR A 111 -12.50 -8.14 -11.84
C THR A 111 -12.32 -6.86 -11.04
N ARG A 112 -12.21 -5.76 -11.76
CA ARG A 112 -12.05 -4.43 -11.17
C ARG A 112 -13.34 -3.98 -10.46
N ARG A 113 -13.35 -3.90 -9.13
CA ARG A 113 -14.50 -3.62 -8.29
C ARG A 113 -14.27 -2.47 -7.29
N ASN A 114 -13.37 -1.52 -7.59
CA ASN A 114 -12.97 -0.42 -6.70
C ASN A 114 -12.20 -0.87 -5.45
N THR A 115 -12.02 0.04 -4.50
CA THR A 115 -11.07 -0.09 -3.38
C THR A 115 -11.45 -1.20 -2.39
N ALA A 116 -12.70 -1.25 -1.93
CA ALA A 116 -13.08 -2.16 -0.85
C ALA A 116 -12.92 -3.66 -1.20
N PRO A 117 -13.40 -4.16 -2.37
CA PRO A 117 -13.13 -5.54 -2.78
C PRO A 117 -11.65 -5.84 -3.03
N CYS A 118 -10.87 -4.88 -3.54
CA CYS A 118 -9.43 -5.00 -3.70
C CYS A 118 -8.74 -5.26 -2.35
N ILE A 119 -9.05 -4.44 -1.35
CA ILE A 119 -8.53 -4.58 0.01
C ILE A 119 -8.95 -5.91 0.63
N ALA A 120 -10.23 -6.27 0.53
CA ALA A 120 -10.76 -7.51 1.09
C ALA A 120 -10.03 -8.73 0.49
N TRP A 121 -9.89 -8.76 -0.84
CA TRP A 121 -9.20 -9.85 -1.54
C TRP A 121 -7.74 -10.00 -1.12
N ALA A 122 -6.99 -8.89 -1.09
CA ALA A 122 -5.62 -8.89 -0.61
C ALA A 122 -5.52 -9.31 0.87
N SER A 123 -6.45 -8.85 1.71
CA SER A 123 -6.49 -9.21 3.13
C SER A 123 -6.76 -10.71 3.34
N TYR A 124 -7.66 -11.32 2.58
CA TYR A 124 -7.90 -12.76 2.63
C TYR A 124 -6.67 -13.56 2.17
N HIS A 125 -5.97 -13.08 1.13
CA HIS A 125 -4.74 -13.69 0.67
C HIS A 125 -3.65 -13.64 1.76
N ILE A 126 -3.43 -12.47 2.36
CA ILE A 126 -2.45 -12.28 3.44
C ILE A 126 -2.82 -13.13 4.67
N ARG A 127 -4.13 -13.18 5.04
CA ARG A 127 -4.59 -14.00 6.15
C ARG A 127 -4.28 -15.47 5.99
N ALA A 128 -4.32 -15.99 4.77
CA ALA A 128 -3.94 -17.37 4.48
C ALA A 128 -2.43 -17.61 4.68
N LEU A 129 -1.59 -16.58 4.50
CA LEU A 129 -0.16 -16.63 4.73
C LEU A 129 0.19 -16.42 6.20
N ASN A 130 -0.45 -15.44 6.83
CA ASN A 130 -0.22 -15.06 8.23
C ASN A 130 -1.52 -14.56 8.87
N PRO A 131 -2.17 -15.35 9.75
CA PRO A 131 -3.41 -14.95 10.41
C PRO A 131 -3.25 -13.80 11.42
N ASN A 132 -2.02 -13.46 11.82
CA ASN A 132 -1.70 -12.37 12.74
C ASN A 132 -1.24 -11.09 12.02
N ALA A 133 -1.35 -11.03 10.71
CA ALA A 133 -0.84 -9.92 9.91
C ALA A 133 -1.48 -8.58 10.28
N ASN A 134 -0.63 -7.56 10.43
CA ASN A 134 -1.02 -6.14 10.40
C ASN A 134 -0.85 -5.65 8.96
N ILE A 135 -1.87 -5.04 8.40
CA ILE A 135 -1.86 -4.66 6.99
C ILE A 135 -1.95 -3.14 6.87
N VAL A 136 -1.00 -2.52 6.17
CA VAL A 136 -1.13 -1.16 5.66
C VAL A 136 -1.52 -1.22 4.19
N VAL A 137 -2.55 -0.46 3.81
CA VAL A 137 -2.99 -0.33 2.42
C VAL A 137 -2.63 1.06 1.92
N ALA A 138 -1.97 1.11 0.79
CA ALA A 138 -1.49 2.35 0.20
C ALA A 138 -1.88 2.46 -1.28
N PRO A 139 -2.29 3.64 -1.76
CA PRO A 139 -2.37 3.90 -3.20
C PRO A 139 -0.94 4.03 -3.77
N SER A 140 -0.78 3.62 -5.03
CA SER A 140 0.52 3.62 -5.73
C SER A 140 0.94 4.99 -6.30
N ASP A 141 0.11 6.02 -6.13
CA ASP A 141 0.23 7.25 -6.92
C ASP A 141 0.24 8.55 -6.09
N HIS A 142 0.50 8.43 -4.79
CA HIS A 142 0.58 9.58 -3.88
C HIS A 142 2.01 10.12 -3.76
N LEU A 143 2.14 11.43 -3.92
CA LEU A 143 3.36 12.15 -3.60
C LEU A 143 3.43 12.43 -2.10
N ILE A 144 4.49 11.95 -1.45
CA ILE A 144 4.76 12.21 -0.04
C ILE A 144 6.05 13.05 0.05
N LEU A 145 5.92 14.31 0.45
CA LEU A 145 7.07 15.23 0.54
C LEU A 145 7.89 15.05 1.82
N LYS A 146 7.23 14.69 2.93
CA LYS A 146 7.85 14.49 4.24
C LYS A 146 7.87 13.01 4.59
N GLU A 147 8.70 12.27 3.88
CA GLU A 147 8.70 10.82 3.93
C GLU A 147 8.99 10.27 5.33
N GLY A 148 9.96 10.83 6.05
CA GLY A 148 10.28 10.39 7.41
C GLY A 148 9.14 10.60 8.41
N GLU A 149 8.42 11.75 8.35
CA GLU A 149 7.25 11.99 9.21
C GLU A 149 6.10 11.02 8.86
N PHE A 150 5.92 10.73 7.57
CA PHE A 150 4.93 9.80 7.08
C PHE A 150 5.22 8.36 7.57
N LEU A 151 6.46 7.89 7.40
CA LEU A 151 6.85 6.54 7.82
C LEU A 151 6.73 6.37 9.33
N ALA A 152 7.13 7.37 10.11
CA ALA A 152 6.94 7.35 11.58
C ALA A 152 5.46 7.28 11.99
N ALA A 153 4.55 7.91 11.21
CA ALA A 153 3.12 7.78 11.43
C ALA A 153 2.59 6.39 11.07
N ILE A 154 3.09 5.78 10.00
CA ILE A 154 2.75 4.40 9.59
C ILE A 154 3.21 3.40 10.65
N GLU A 155 4.46 3.51 11.15
CA GLU A 155 4.97 2.64 12.21
C GLU A 155 4.12 2.70 13.48
N LYS A 156 3.79 3.92 13.95
CA LYS A 156 2.86 4.11 15.08
C LYS A 156 1.48 3.51 14.82
N GLY A 157 0.99 3.62 13.58
CA GLY A 157 -0.28 3.01 13.17
C GLY A 157 -0.22 1.48 13.23
N LEU A 158 0.85 0.88 12.74
CA LEU A 158 1.07 -0.57 12.79
C LEU A 158 1.19 -1.07 14.24
N ASP A 159 1.93 -0.35 15.09
CA ASP A 159 2.02 -0.66 16.51
C ASP A 159 0.65 -0.60 17.21
N PHE A 160 -0.15 0.43 16.91
CA PHE A 160 -1.50 0.57 17.47
C PHE A 160 -2.41 -0.58 17.05
N VAL A 161 -2.49 -0.91 15.77
CA VAL A 161 -3.38 -2.00 15.29
C VAL A 161 -2.87 -3.37 15.71
N SER A 162 -1.58 -3.54 15.99
CA SER A 162 -1.06 -4.81 16.52
C SER A 162 -1.62 -5.15 17.90
N GLN A 163 -2.12 -4.15 18.64
CA GLN A 163 -2.64 -4.26 20.00
C GLN A 163 -4.16 -4.05 20.08
N SER A 164 -4.84 -3.83 18.96
CA SER A 164 -6.26 -3.50 18.92
C SER A 164 -6.96 -4.07 17.69
N ASP A 165 -8.24 -4.34 17.78
CA ASP A 165 -9.09 -4.78 16.66
C ASP A 165 -9.77 -3.59 15.95
N ASN A 166 -9.00 -2.55 15.68
CA ASN A 166 -9.50 -1.33 15.05
C ASN A 166 -8.99 -1.19 13.61
N LEU A 167 -9.79 -0.56 12.78
CA LEU A 167 -9.35 0.01 11.50
C LEU A 167 -8.84 1.41 11.76
N LEU A 168 -7.65 1.71 11.29
CA LEU A 168 -7.02 3.01 11.42
C LEU A 168 -6.88 3.66 10.06
N THR A 169 -7.25 4.93 9.94
CA THR A 169 -7.02 5.73 8.74
C THR A 169 -6.06 6.87 9.05
N LEU A 170 -5.12 7.10 8.15
CA LEU A 170 -4.24 8.26 8.23
C LEU A 170 -4.95 9.47 7.61
N GLY A 171 -5.42 10.38 8.47
CA GLY A 171 -6.10 11.59 8.03
C GLY A 171 -5.12 12.63 7.48
N ILE A 172 -5.39 13.13 6.28
CA ILE A 172 -4.66 14.26 5.69
C ILE A 172 -5.54 15.50 5.84
N LYS A 173 -4.98 16.58 6.43
CA LYS A 173 -5.71 17.84 6.55
C LYS A 173 -5.99 18.42 5.17
N PRO A 174 -7.25 18.56 4.75
CA PRO A 174 -7.57 19.13 3.46
C PRO A 174 -7.25 20.63 3.44
N ASN A 175 -6.81 21.12 2.28
CA ASN A 175 -6.58 22.57 2.07
C ASN A 175 -7.82 23.28 1.51
N ARG A 176 -8.87 22.54 1.15
CA ARG A 176 -10.18 23.04 0.68
C ARG A 176 -11.27 22.04 1.05
N PRO A 177 -12.55 22.45 1.12
CA PRO A 177 -13.66 21.52 1.30
C PRO A 177 -13.75 20.56 0.09
N GLU A 178 -13.76 19.27 0.37
CA GLU A 178 -13.97 18.21 -0.61
C GLU A 178 -15.19 17.40 -0.17
N THR A 179 -16.18 17.28 -1.04
CA THR A 179 -17.48 16.66 -0.73
C THR A 179 -17.82 15.50 -1.65
N GLY A 180 -16.87 15.04 -2.48
CA GLY A 180 -17.11 13.99 -3.48
C GLY A 180 -16.39 12.69 -3.22
#